data_aca17485e1186001a4c0693df0cebe1d
#
_entry.id   aca17485e1186001a4c0693df0cebe1d
#
_cell.length_a   1.000
_cell.length_b   1.000
_cell.length_c   1.000
_cell.angle_alpha   90.00
_cell.angle_beta   90.00
_cell.angle_gamma   90.00
#
_symmetry.space_group_name_H-M   'P 1'
#
loop_
_entity.id
_entity.type
_entity.pdbx_description
1 polymer ?
#
loop_
_entity_poly.entity_id
_entity_poly.type
_entity_poly.pdbx_seq_one_letter_code
_entity_poly.pdbx_strand_id
1 'polypeptide(L)'
;MKKNKLAVLTSCLVLSGTFCTQAQNKTPQEIRIPDTYKLTNKSIYRNGWIDFNKNGKKDVYEDPMVPIDARVEDLLSQMNVEEKTCQMVTLYGYKRVLKDDLPTSDWKKQLWKDGIGAIDEHLNGFQQWGLPPSDNPYVWPASRHAWALNEVQRFFIEETRLGIPTDFTNEGIRGVESYIATNFPTQLGLGHTWNRNLVHKVGYITGREGRLLGYTNVYAPILDVGRDQRWGRYEEVYGESPYLVAELGIEMAKGMQTDHQVAATSKHYIAYSNNKGGREGMARVDPQMSPREVEMIHVYPWKRVIKEAGILGVMSSYN
;
A
#
# COMPACT_ATOMS: atom_id res chain seq x y z
N MET A 1 -9.79 -33.65 70.60
CA MET A 1 -9.99 -32.45 69.72
C MET A 1 -8.77 -32.28 68.82
N LYS A 2 -8.81 -32.80 67.59
CA LYS A 2 -7.70 -32.64 66.58
C LYS A 2 -8.21 -31.72 65.50
N LYS A 3 -7.49 -30.61 65.31
CA LYS A 3 -7.74 -29.65 64.21
C LYS A 3 -7.08 -30.16 62.95
N ASN A 4 -7.88 -30.51 61.95
CA ASN A 4 -7.39 -30.76 60.61
C ASN A 4 -7.27 -29.44 59.87
N LYS A 5 -6.04 -29.11 59.48
CA LYS A 5 -5.75 -28.03 58.51
C LYS A 5 -5.84 -28.62 57.11
N LEU A 6 -6.80 -28.16 56.38
CA LEU A 6 -6.93 -28.47 54.93
C LEU A 6 -5.98 -27.54 54.18
N ALA A 7 -4.92 -28.10 53.63
CA ALA A 7 -4.04 -27.38 52.71
C ALA A 7 -4.61 -27.49 51.31
N VAL A 8 -5.04 -26.35 50.76
CA VAL A 8 -5.41 -26.23 49.34
C VAL A 8 -4.11 -26.04 48.57
N LEU A 9 -3.66 -27.07 47.88
CA LEU A 9 -2.60 -26.97 46.90
C LEU A 9 -3.23 -26.44 45.58
N THR A 10 -2.97 -25.17 45.30
CA THR A 10 -3.26 -24.60 43.99
C THR A 10 -2.12 -24.97 43.03
N SER A 11 -2.34 -26.03 42.26
CA SER A 11 -1.43 -26.41 41.18
C SER A 11 -1.60 -25.43 40.02
N CYS A 12 -0.76 -24.41 39.91
CA CYS A 12 -0.59 -23.67 38.67
C CYS A 12 0.17 -24.56 37.67
N LEU A 13 -0.58 -25.22 36.79
CA LEU A 13 -0.01 -25.82 35.58
C LEU A 13 0.39 -24.68 34.67
N VAL A 14 1.68 -24.31 34.71
CA VAL A 14 2.30 -23.50 33.64
C VAL A 14 2.48 -24.46 32.48
N LEU A 15 1.55 -24.43 31.54
CA LEU A 15 1.75 -24.98 30.20
C LEU A 15 2.69 -24.02 29.46
N SER A 16 4.00 -24.22 29.66
CA SER A 16 5.02 -23.71 28.77
C SER A 16 4.93 -24.50 27.46
N GLY A 17 3.92 -24.18 26.66
CA GLY A 17 3.91 -24.58 25.26
C GLY A 17 5.02 -23.85 24.56
N THR A 18 6.19 -24.45 24.46
CA THR A 18 7.22 -24.11 23.49
C THR A 18 6.61 -24.31 22.11
N PHE A 19 5.95 -23.31 21.58
CA PHE A 19 5.81 -23.17 20.14
C PHE A 19 7.20 -22.88 19.58
N CYS A 20 8.02 -23.93 19.54
CA CYS A 20 9.13 -23.98 18.66
C CYS A 20 8.52 -24.12 17.25
N THR A 21 8.17 -23.01 16.63
CA THR A 21 8.06 -22.97 15.20
C THR A 21 9.42 -23.39 14.69
N GLN A 22 9.53 -24.63 14.26
CA GLN A 22 10.57 -25.04 13.36
C GLN A 22 10.44 -24.13 12.12
N ALA A 23 11.16 -23.01 12.14
CA ALA A 23 11.57 -22.37 10.93
C ALA A 23 12.33 -23.47 10.18
N GLN A 24 11.64 -24.17 9.30
CA GLN A 24 12.27 -25.05 8.36
C GLN A 24 13.30 -24.18 7.65
N ASN A 25 14.59 -24.43 7.93
CA ASN A 25 15.70 -23.99 7.11
C ASN A 25 15.55 -24.67 5.73
N LYS A 26 14.53 -24.24 4.97
CA LYS A 26 14.50 -24.48 3.55
C LYS A 26 15.65 -23.68 3.00
N THR A 27 16.71 -24.34 2.62
CA THR A 27 17.77 -23.79 1.77
C THR A 27 17.06 -22.95 0.70
N PRO A 28 17.47 -21.69 0.46
CA PRO A 28 16.84 -20.87 -0.57
C PRO A 28 16.85 -21.68 -1.86
N GLN A 29 15.67 -22.13 -2.29
CA GLN A 29 15.57 -22.72 -3.62
C GLN A 29 16.06 -21.67 -4.59
N GLU A 30 17.09 -22.00 -5.35
CA GLU A 30 17.55 -21.17 -6.44
C GLU A 30 16.35 -20.89 -7.33
N ILE A 31 15.88 -19.61 -7.36
CA ILE A 31 14.80 -19.26 -8.25
C ILE A 31 15.36 -19.43 -9.65
N ARG A 32 14.98 -20.49 -10.31
CA ARG A 32 15.11 -20.59 -11.74
C ARG A 32 14.15 -19.59 -12.34
N ILE A 33 14.68 -18.43 -12.76
CA ILE A 33 13.96 -17.54 -13.64
C ILE A 33 13.58 -18.36 -14.84
N PRO A 34 12.28 -18.50 -15.19
CA PRO A 34 11.92 -19.22 -16.39
C PRO A 34 12.72 -18.67 -17.58
N ASP A 35 13.33 -19.54 -18.37
CA ASP A 35 14.14 -19.13 -19.54
C ASP A 35 13.35 -18.29 -20.56
N THR A 36 12.02 -18.30 -20.47
CA THR A 36 11.09 -17.48 -21.21
C THR A 36 11.12 -16.00 -20.83
N TYR A 37 11.80 -15.64 -19.71
CA TYR A 37 11.73 -14.35 -19.09
C TYR A 37 13.07 -13.60 -19.18
N LYS A 38 13.40 -13.13 -20.36
CA LYS A 38 14.50 -12.18 -20.57
C LYS A 38 13.94 -10.81 -20.94
N LEU A 39 13.51 -10.07 -19.92
CA LEU A 39 13.34 -8.63 -20.07
C LEU A 39 14.72 -8.01 -20.19
N THR A 40 15.12 -7.70 -21.38
CA THR A 40 16.40 -7.03 -21.59
C THR A 40 16.42 -6.21 -22.88
N ASN A 41 15.53 -5.24 -22.93
CA ASN A 41 15.77 -4.17 -23.89
C ASN A 41 16.70 -3.12 -23.26
N LYS A 42 17.97 -3.51 -23.08
CA LYS A 42 19.01 -2.62 -22.54
C LYS A 42 19.26 -1.38 -23.39
N SER A 43 18.81 -1.40 -24.65
CA SER A 43 19.02 -0.30 -25.59
C SER A 43 18.24 0.98 -25.23
N ILE A 44 17.19 0.86 -24.41
CA ILE A 44 16.40 2.03 -23.99
C ILE A 44 17.06 2.83 -22.86
N TYR A 45 17.96 2.21 -22.08
CA TYR A 45 18.63 2.88 -20.97
C TYR A 45 19.81 3.71 -21.48
N ARG A 46 19.65 5.02 -21.46
CA ARG A 46 20.63 6.01 -21.91
C ARG A 46 21.30 6.68 -20.73
N ASN A 47 22.36 7.44 -20.99
CA ASN A 47 23.01 8.22 -19.95
C ASN A 47 22.10 9.37 -19.50
N GLY A 48 21.54 9.24 -18.26
CA GLY A 48 20.70 10.25 -17.62
C GLY A 48 19.24 10.30 -18.06
N TRP A 49 18.76 9.36 -18.90
CA TRP A 49 17.35 9.25 -19.30
C TRP A 49 17.00 7.84 -19.80
N ILE A 50 15.72 7.56 -19.92
CA ILE A 50 15.21 6.30 -20.47
C ILE A 50 14.39 6.61 -21.71
N ASP A 51 14.67 5.93 -22.81
CA ASP A 51 13.93 5.96 -24.07
C ASP A 51 12.66 5.10 -23.92
N PHE A 52 11.66 5.66 -23.24
CA PHE A 52 10.47 4.91 -22.85
C PHE A 52 9.64 4.45 -24.05
N ASN A 53 9.53 5.26 -25.09
CA ASN A 53 8.77 4.91 -26.29
C ASN A 53 9.60 4.20 -27.37
N LYS A 54 10.88 3.94 -27.14
CA LYS A 54 11.80 3.18 -28.00
C LYS A 54 12.01 3.79 -29.39
N ASN A 55 11.83 5.10 -29.51
CA ASN A 55 12.01 5.81 -30.79
C ASN A 55 13.46 6.26 -31.07
N GLY A 56 14.35 6.11 -30.08
CA GLY A 56 15.77 6.47 -30.16
C GLY A 56 16.06 7.96 -29.98
N LYS A 57 15.06 8.77 -29.67
CA LYS A 57 15.17 10.22 -29.43
C LYS A 57 14.74 10.51 -28.00
N LYS A 58 15.25 11.57 -27.41
CA LYS A 58 14.85 12.04 -26.10
C LYS A 58 13.63 12.95 -26.24
N ASP A 59 12.45 12.42 -25.95
CA ASP A 59 11.21 13.20 -25.95
C ASP A 59 11.10 14.05 -24.68
N VAL A 60 10.17 15.01 -24.67
CA VAL A 60 10.01 15.93 -23.53
C VAL A 60 9.65 15.18 -22.26
N TYR A 61 8.76 14.19 -22.34
CA TYR A 61 8.35 13.43 -21.15
C TYR A 61 9.47 12.53 -20.58
N GLU A 62 10.48 12.22 -21.36
CA GLU A 62 11.63 11.38 -20.98
C GLU A 62 12.76 12.19 -20.33
N ASP A 63 12.72 13.53 -20.46
CA ASP A 63 13.75 14.38 -19.89
C ASP A 63 13.45 14.73 -18.42
N PRO A 64 14.21 14.18 -17.45
CA PRO A 64 14.00 14.46 -16.03
C PRO A 64 14.26 15.92 -15.65
N MET A 65 14.91 16.70 -16.51
CA MET A 65 15.20 18.13 -16.28
C MET A 65 14.07 19.05 -16.70
N VAL A 66 13.09 18.54 -17.45
CA VAL A 66 11.92 19.32 -17.88
C VAL A 66 10.87 19.32 -16.75
N PRO A 67 10.18 20.45 -16.50
CA PRO A 67 9.10 20.54 -15.54
C PRO A 67 8.02 19.46 -15.75
N ILE A 68 7.48 18.95 -14.65
CA ILE A 68 6.52 17.81 -14.66
C ILE A 68 5.32 18.12 -15.57
N ASP A 69 4.74 19.30 -15.50
CA ASP A 69 3.56 19.65 -16.30
C ASP A 69 3.83 19.52 -17.81
N ALA A 70 4.98 20.01 -18.27
CA ALA A 70 5.35 19.88 -19.68
C ALA A 70 5.61 18.42 -20.09
N ARG A 71 6.16 17.61 -19.19
CA ARG A 71 6.34 16.17 -19.41
C ARG A 71 5.02 15.44 -19.49
N VAL A 72 4.06 15.79 -18.64
CA VAL A 72 2.70 15.21 -18.63
C VAL A 72 1.96 15.57 -19.92
N GLU A 73 2.00 16.83 -20.35
CA GLU A 73 1.35 17.26 -21.60
C GLU A 73 1.93 16.54 -22.82
N ASP A 74 3.24 16.40 -22.89
CA ASP A 74 3.89 15.68 -23.99
C ASP A 74 3.46 14.20 -24.00
N LEU A 75 3.51 13.51 -22.84
CA LEU A 75 3.07 12.12 -22.73
C LEU A 75 1.60 11.96 -23.12
N LEU A 76 0.70 12.80 -22.58
CA LEU A 76 -0.73 12.76 -22.89
C LEU A 76 -1.02 12.97 -24.39
N SER A 77 -0.22 13.79 -25.07
CA SER A 77 -0.36 14.00 -26.52
C SER A 77 -0.03 12.75 -27.33
N GLN A 78 0.83 11.89 -26.81
CA GLN A 78 1.26 10.64 -27.44
C GLN A 78 0.36 9.44 -27.11
N MET A 79 -0.43 9.50 -26.03
CA MET A 79 -1.28 8.42 -25.58
C MET A 79 -2.55 8.29 -26.41
N ASN A 80 -2.91 7.05 -26.77
CA ASN A 80 -4.23 6.71 -27.28
C ASN A 80 -5.27 6.56 -26.13
N VAL A 81 -6.53 6.30 -26.50
CA VAL A 81 -7.64 6.20 -25.52
C VAL A 81 -7.49 4.98 -24.62
N GLU A 82 -7.04 3.86 -25.15
CA GLU A 82 -6.81 2.63 -24.42
C GLU A 82 -5.73 2.82 -23.34
N GLU A 83 -4.62 3.42 -23.70
CA GLU A 83 -3.55 3.72 -22.76
C GLU A 83 -4.01 4.70 -21.66
N LYS A 84 -4.76 5.74 -22.01
CA LYS A 84 -5.34 6.68 -21.03
C LYS A 84 -6.28 5.95 -20.07
N THR A 85 -7.12 5.06 -20.60
CA THR A 85 -8.07 4.27 -19.80
C THR A 85 -7.30 3.34 -18.85
N CYS A 86 -6.28 2.64 -19.34
CA CYS A 86 -5.46 1.75 -18.54
C CYS A 86 -4.74 2.48 -17.40
N GLN A 87 -4.28 3.72 -17.60
CA GLN A 87 -3.65 4.51 -16.54
C GLN A 87 -4.61 4.92 -15.40
N MET A 88 -5.92 4.82 -15.61
CA MET A 88 -6.93 5.10 -14.58
C MET A 88 -7.34 3.86 -13.78
N VAL A 89 -6.74 2.70 -14.03
CA VAL A 89 -7.12 1.42 -13.42
C VAL A 89 -6.13 1.02 -12.34
N THR A 90 -6.66 0.59 -11.19
CA THR A 90 -5.95 -0.13 -10.14
C THR A 90 -6.47 -1.56 -10.07
N LEU A 91 -5.59 -2.54 -10.09
CA LEU A 91 -5.93 -3.96 -9.95
C LEU A 91 -5.31 -4.56 -8.70
N TYR A 92 -6.08 -5.45 -8.05
CA TYR A 92 -5.55 -6.27 -6.96
C TYR A 92 -4.60 -7.35 -7.48
N GLY A 93 -3.45 -7.48 -6.83
CA GLY A 93 -2.46 -8.51 -7.08
C GLY A 93 -2.79 -9.90 -6.49
N TYR A 94 -3.97 -10.09 -5.92
CA TYR A 94 -4.44 -11.33 -5.31
C TYR A 94 -4.93 -12.39 -6.32
N LYS A 95 -4.24 -12.68 -7.35
CA LYS A 95 -4.58 -13.79 -8.28
C LYS A 95 -6.04 -13.81 -8.82
N ARG A 96 -6.82 -12.74 -8.59
CA ARG A 96 -8.20 -12.62 -9.08
C ARG A 96 -8.22 -12.17 -10.54
N VAL A 97 -7.46 -11.15 -10.84
CA VAL A 97 -7.27 -10.59 -12.18
C VAL A 97 -5.85 -10.83 -12.64
N LEU A 98 -4.87 -10.33 -11.88
CA LEU A 98 -3.46 -10.62 -12.10
C LEU A 98 -3.15 -12.02 -11.56
N LYS A 99 -3.17 -13.02 -12.42
CA LYS A 99 -3.00 -14.44 -12.05
C LYS A 99 -1.56 -14.88 -11.94
N ASP A 100 -0.67 -14.15 -12.58
CA ASP A 100 0.75 -14.48 -12.67
C ASP A 100 1.54 -13.63 -11.67
N ASP A 101 2.53 -14.22 -11.02
CA ASP A 101 3.45 -13.51 -10.12
C ASP A 101 4.45 -12.65 -10.90
N LEU A 102 4.83 -13.15 -12.04
CA LEU A 102 5.78 -12.51 -12.96
C LEU A 102 5.15 -12.40 -14.35
N PRO A 103 5.61 -11.44 -15.15
CA PRO A 103 5.13 -11.26 -16.51
C PRO A 103 5.33 -12.52 -17.36
N THR A 104 4.33 -12.80 -18.20
CA THR A 104 4.34 -13.91 -19.16
C THR A 104 4.25 -13.38 -20.59
N SER A 105 4.37 -14.27 -21.59
CA SER A 105 4.20 -13.88 -22.98
C SER A 105 2.82 -13.31 -23.30
N ASP A 106 1.80 -13.68 -22.53
CA ASP A 106 0.43 -13.21 -22.72
C ASP A 106 0.21 -11.78 -22.23
N TRP A 107 1.03 -11.32 -21.28
CA TRP A 107 1.00 -9.94 -20.81
C TRP A 107 1.23 -8.96 -21.97
N LYS A 108 2.22 -9.21 -22.80
CA LYS A 108 2.53 -8.37 -23.96
C LYS A 108 1.46 -8.39 -25.03
N LYS A 109 0.82 -9.54 -25.22
CA LYS A 109 -0.13 -9.75 -26.33
C LYS A 109 -1.53 -9.29 -26.03
N GLN A 110 -2.00 -9.44 -24.79
CA GLN A 110 -3.41 -9.29 -24.45
C GLN A 110 -3.67 -8.43 -23.22
N LEU A 111 -3.08 -8.77 -22.07
CA LEU A 111 -3.50 -8.21 -20.79
C LEU A 111 -2.98 -6.80 -20.54
N TRP A 112 -1.70 -6.59 -20.77
CA TRP A 112 -1.00 -5.37 -20.32
C TRP A 112 -0.29 -4.63 -21.45
N LYS A 113 -0.65 -4.89 -22.69
CA LYS A 113 -0.04 -4.25 -23.86
C LYS A 113 -0.14 -2.72 -23.83
N ASP A 114 -1.20 -2.19 -23.23
CA ASP A 114 -1.47 -0.74 -23.11
C ASP A 114 -1.07 -0.18 -21.74
N GLY A 115 -0.40 -0.98 -20.92
CA GLY A 115 0.03 -0.58 -19.57
C GLY A 115 -1.05 -0.74 -18.51
N ILE A 116 -0.81 -0.21 -17.31
CA ILE A 116 -1.75 -0.11 -16.21
C ILE A 116 -1.30 0.97 -15.23
N GLY A 117 -2.25 1.67 -14.61
CA GLY A 117 -1.95 2.73 -13.65
C GLY A 117 -1.34 2.21 -12.36
N ALA A 118 -2.01 1.26 -11.69
CA ALA A 118 -1.53 0.72 -10.44
C ALA A 118 -1.84 -0.77 -10.26
N ILE A 119 -0.98 -1.45 -9.51
CA ILE A 119 -1.20 -2.82 -9.02
C ILE A 119 -1.11 -2.80 -7.50
N ASP A 120 -2.20 -3.18 -6.84
CA ASP A 120 -2.34 -3.14 -5.40
C ASP A 120 -1.97 -4.47 -4.75
N GLU A 121 -1.18 -4.42 -3.68
CA GLU A 121 -0.79 -5.56 -2.84
C GLU A 121 -0.16 -6.75 -3.60
N HIS A 122 0.47 -6.49 -4.73
CA HIS A 122 1.13 -7.56 -5.48
C HIS A 122 2.24 -8.21 -4.66
N LEU A 123 2.19 -9.54 -4.55
CA LEU A 123 3.16 -10.34 -3.80
C LEU A 123 3.23 -10.01 -2.29
N ASN A 124 2.18 -9.50 -1.68
CA ASN A 124 2.17 -9.19 -0.24
C ASN A 124 2.35 -10.44 0.66
N GLY A 125 2.31 -11.63 0.11
CA GLY A 125 2.53 -12.90 0.81
C GLY A 125 1.28 -13.55 1.36
N PHE A 126 0.11 -12.94 1.19
CA PHE A 126 -1.17 -13.55 1.53
C PHE A 126 -1.81 -14.18 0.31
N GLN A 127 -2.63 -15.21 0.52
CA GLN A 127 -3.38 -15.84 -0.56
C GLN A 127 -4.47 -14.91 -1.09
N GLN A 128 -5.10 -14.19 -0.17
CA GLN A 128 -6.10 -13.18 -0.40
C GLN A 128 -6.27 -12.42 0.93
N TRP A 129 -6.88 -11.26 0.88
CA TRP A 129 -7.11 -10.44 2.08
C TRP A 129 -7.82 -11.24 3.18
N GLY A 130 -7.24 -11.26 4.38
CA GLY A 130 -7.73 -12.01 5.53
C GLY A 130 -7.47 -13.52 5.50
N LEU A 131 -6.77 -14.06 4.52
CA LEU A 131 -6.36 -15.46 4.46
C LEU A 131 -4.91 -15.66 4.93
N PRO A 132 -4.55 -16.92 5.29
CA PRO A 132 -3.19 -17.26 5.66
C PRO A 132 -2.15 -16.91 4.59
N PRO A 133 -0.87 -16.81 4.98
CA PRO A 133 0.22 -16.63 4.04
C PRO A 133 0.26 -17.72 2.97
N SER A 134 0.74 -17.36 1.79
CA SER A 134 0.96 -18.29 0.69
C SER A 134 2.40 -18.79 0.67
N ASP A 135 2.61 -20.03 0.20
CA ASP A 135 3.95 -20.59 -0.07
C ASP A 135 4.58 -20.02 -1.37
N ASN A 136 4.35 -18.76 -1.65
CA ASN A 136 4.85 -18.13 -2.86
C ASN A 136 6.37 -17.90 -2.75
N PRO A 137 7.19 -18.46 -3.65
CA PRO A 137 8.66 -18.37 -3.59
C PRO A 137 9.18 -16.94 -3.83
N TYR A 138 8.34 -16.04 -4.35
CA TYR A 138 8.72 -14.65 -4.61
C TYR A 138 8.45 -13.72 -3.42
N VAL A 139 7.80 -14.20 -2.37
CA VAL A 139 7.54 -13.40 -1.17
C VAL A 139 8.74 -13.36 -0.24
N TRP A 140 9.48 -14.47 -0.13
CA TRP A 140 10.60 -14.60 0.78
C TRP A 140 11.86 -15.15 0.09
N PRO A 141 13.06 -14.65 0.40
CA PRO A 141 13.37 -13.50 1.27
C PRO A 141 12.99 -12.15 0.65
N ALA A 142 13.03 -11.06 1.43
CA ALA A 142 12.63 -9.71 0.99
C ALA A 142 13.33 -9.25 -0.32
N SER A 143 14.58 -9.66 -0.53
CA SER A 143 15.31 -9.39 -1.78
C SER A 143 14.65 -10.02 -3.02
N ARG A 144 14.00 -11.17 -2.86
CA ARG A 144 13.24 -11.80 -3.95
C ARG A 144 11.95 -11.05 -4.24
N HIS A 145 11.27 -10.59 -3.19
CA HIS A 145 10.08 -9.78 -3.34
C HIS A 145 10.38 -8.51 -4.14
N ALA A 146 11.38 -7.74 -3.71
CA ALA A 146 11.81 -6.54 -4.41
C ALA A 146 12.26 -6.84 -5.86
N TRP A 147 12.99 -7.95 -6.07
CA TRP A 147 13.36 -8.37 -7.41
C TRP A 147 12.13 -8.68 -8.29
N ALA A 148 11.15 -9.41 -7.76
CA ALA A 148 9.94 -9.76 -8.50
C ALA A 148 9.12 -8.54 -8.89
N LEU A 149 8.94 -7.58 -7.98
CA LEU A 149 8.28 -6.30 -8.31
C LEU A 149 9.08 -5.51 -9.36
N ASN A 150 10.41 -5.52 -9.29
CA ASN A 150 11.25 -4.90 -10.30
C ASN A 150 11.12 -5.57 -11.68
N GLU A 151 10.94 -6.89 -11.74
CA GLU A 151 10.68 -7.57 -13.01
C GLU A 151 9.32 -7.19 -13.61
N VAL A 152 8.30 -7.04 -12.77
CA VAL A 152 6.99 -6.53 -13.21
C VAL A 152 7.12 -5.08 -13.71
N GLN A 153 7.81 -4.22 -12.98
CA GLN A 153 8.03 -2.83 -13.38
C GLN A 153 8.80 -2.73 -14.71
N ARG A 154 9.83 -3.57 -14.86
CA ARG A 154 10.62 -3.63 -16.08
C ARG A 154 9.79 -3.99 -17.30
N PHE A 155 8.82 -4.91 -17.13
CA PHE A 155 7.87 -5.23 -18.21
C PHE A 155 7.15 -3.99 -18.69
N PHE A 156 6.56 -3.19 -17.79
CA PHE A 156 5.83 -1.98 -18.19
C PHE A 156 6.74 -0.96 -18.87
N ILE A 157 7.96 -0.80 -18.39
CA ILE A 157 8.95 0.13 -18.97
C ILE A 157 9.44 -0.38 -20.34
N GLU A 158 9.81 -1.64 -20.44
CA GLU A 158 10.52 -2.17 -21.61
C GLU A 158 9.59 -2.69 -22.71
N GLU A 159 8.41 -3.22 -22.35
CA GLU A 159 7.57 -3.96 -23.28
C GLU A 159 6.29 -3.24 -23.71
N THR A 160 5.84 -2.22 -22.99
CA THR A 160 4.71 -1.38 -23.41
C THR A 160 5.16 -0.27 -24.35
N ARG A 161 4.26 0.27 -25.16
CA ARG A 161 4.58 1.23 -26.20
C ARG A 161 5.21 2.53 -25.67
N LEU A 162 4.65 3.10 -24.60
CA LEU A 162 5.11 4.36 -24.02
C LEU A 162 5.97 4.16 -22.76
N GLY A 163 6.16 2.93 -22.32
CA GLY A 163 7.02 2.60 -21.18
C GLY A 163 6.63 3.25 -19.85
N ILE A 164 5.33 3.55 -19.67
CA ILE A 164 4.85 4.20 -18.45
C ILE A 164 5.00 3.23 -17.27
N PRO A 165 5.76 3.60 -16.22
CA PRO A 165 5.88 2.78 -15.03
C PRO A 165 4.53 2.61 -14.33
N THR A 166 4.26 1.41 -13.77
CA THR A 166 3.09 1.19 -12.93
C THR A 166 3.36 1.61 -11.50
N ASP A 167 2.32 2.07 -10.79
CA ASP A 167 2.37 2.34 -9.35
C ASP A 167 2.11 1.02 -8.58
N PHE A 168 3.02 0.65 -7.68
CA PHE A 168 2.81 -0.48 -6.79
C PHE A 168 2.28 0.02 -5.46
N THR A 169 0.98 -0.16 -5.27
CA THR A 169 0.28 0.30 -4.06
C THR A 169 0.18 -0.80 -3.02
N ASN A 170 0.01 -0.41 -1.78
CA ASN A 170 -0.19 -1.33 -0.67
C ASN A 170 -0.99 -0.67 0.45
N GLU A 171 -1.62 -1.47 1.29
CA GLU A 171 -2.28 -1.00 2.51
C GLU A 171 -1.26 -0.59 3.58
N GLY A 172 -1.66 0.36 4.46
CA GLY A 172 -0.78 0.93 5.48
C GLY A 172 -1.42 1.13 6.84
N ILE A 173 -2.49 0.40 7.14
CA ILE A 173 -3.25 0.56 8.40
C ILE A 173 -2.42 0.20 9.62
N ARG A 174 -1.59 -0.84 9.51
CA ARG A 174 -0.77 -1.41 10.59
C ARG A 174 0.70 -1.59 10.19
N GLY A 175 1.20 -0.75 9.34
CA GLY A 175 2.40 -0.96 8.55
C GLY A 175 2.04 -1.46 7.15
N VAL A 176 3.03 -1.79 6.36
CA VAL A 176 2.81 -2.37 5.02
C VAL A 176 2.10 -3.71 5.15
N GLU A 177 1.02 -3.91 4.42
CA GLU A 177 0.30 -5.19 4.38
C GLU A 177 1.14 -6.21 3.61
N SER A 178 2.10 -6.79 4.32
CA SER A 178 2.98 -7.82 3.82
C SER A 178 3.32 -8.80 4.92
N TYR A 179 3.31 -10.10 4.60
CA TYR A 179 3.64 -11.17 5.53
C TYR A 179 5.04 -11.01 6.18
N ILE A 180 5.94 -10.31 5.51
CA ILE A 180 7.33 -10.12 5.96
C ILE A 180 7.61 -8.73 6.54
N ALA A 181 6.62 -7.83 6.54
CA ALA A 181 6.75 -6.49 7.10
C ALA A 181 6.42 -6.43 8.59
N THR A 182 6.80 -5.33 9.24
CA THR A 182 6.49 -5.09 10.64
C THR A 182 4.99 -4.79 10.80
N ASN A 183 4.32 -5.57 11.64
CA ASN A 183 2.94 -5.33 12.01
C ASN A 183 2.86 -4.47 13.27
N PHE A 184 2.34 -3.26 13.11
CA PHE A 184 2.13 -2.30 14.20
C PHE A 184 0.71 -2.44 14.80
N PRO A 185 0.44 -1.82 15.97
CA PRO A 185 -0.92 -1.64 16.45
C PRO A 185 -1.77 -0.89 15.42
N THR A 186 -3.09 -1.11 15.48
CA THR A 186 -4.06 -0.36 14.66
C THR A 186 -3.92 1.16 14.89
N GLN A 187 -4.42 1.96 13.98
CA GLN A 187 -4.43 3.42 14.17
C GLN A 187 -5.17 3.84 15.45
N LEU A 188 -6.23 3.13 15.83
CA LEU A 188 -6.92 3.36 17.09
C LEU A 188 -5.99 3.13 18.29
N GLY A 189 -5.22 2.04 18.28
CA GLY A 189 -4.18 1.79 19.29
C GLY A 189 -3.11 2.86 19.31
N LEU A 190 -2.65 3.31 18.17
CA LEU A 190 -1.71 4.43 18.06
C LEU A 190 -2.31 5.73 18.56
N GLY A 191 -3.59 5.98 18.28
CA GLY A 191 -4.34 7.15 18.75
C GLY A 191 -4.37 7.27 20.28
N HIS A 192 -4.53 6.15 20.97
CA HIS A 192 -4.53 6.10 22.44
C HIS A 192 -3.17 6.46 23.08
N THR A 193 -2.09 6.44 22.32
CA THR A 193 -0.78 6.83 22.83
C THR A 193 -0.62 8.34 22.97
N TRP A 194 -1.37 9.15 22.23
CA TRP A 194 -1.23 10.60 22.11
C TRP A 194 0.19 11.05 21.77
N ASN A 195 0.98 10.16 21.16
CA ASN A 195 2.40 10.35 20.94
C ASN A 195 2.74 10.55 19.46
N ARG A 196 2.85 11.81 19.05
CA ARG A 196 3.18 12.23 17.69
C ARG A 196 4.51 11.64 17.20
N ASN A 197 5.54 11.68 18.06
CA ASN A 197 6.87 11.16 17.70
C ASN A 197 6.86 9.65 17.47
N LEU A 198 6.04 8.90 18.23
CA LEU A 198 5.87 7.47 18.01
C LEU A 198 5.21 7.21 16.65
N VAL A 199 4.13 7.93 16.35
CA VAL A 199 3.42 7.77 15.07
C VAL A 199 4.30 8.15 13.88
N HIS A 200 5.13 9.19 14.02
CA HIS A 200 6.13 9.54 13.00
C HIS A 200 7.10 8.39 12.74
N LYS A 201 7.61 7.74 13.80
CA LYS A 201 8.51 6.58 13.66
C LYS A 201 7.82 5.38 13.01
N VAL A 202 6.55 5.12 13.36
CA VAL A 202 5.74 4.08 12.70
C VAL A 202 5.62 4.39 11.21
N GLY A 203 5.28 5.63 10.85
CA GLY A 203 5.24 6.07 9.46
C GLY A 203 6.58 5.88 8.73
N TYR A 204 7.68 6.28 9.37
CA TYR A 204 9.02 6.12 8.81
C TYR A 204 9.36 4.65 8.51
N ILE A 205 9.07 3.74 9.45
CA ILE A 205 9.33 2.31 9.26
C ILE A 205 8.42 1.75 8.16
N THR A 206 7.13 2.11 8.17
CA THR A 206 6.18 1.72 7.13
C THR A 206 6.65 2.15 5.73
N GLY A 207 7.05 3.42 5.58
CA GLY A 207 7.57 3.92 4.31
C GLY A 207 8.86 3.21 3.88
N ARG A 208 9.78 3.01 4.82
CA ARG A 208 11.05 2.33 4.55
C ARG A 208 10.86 0.88 4.14
N GLU A 209 10.04 0.12 4.84
CA GLU A 209 9.74 -1.28 4.50
C GLU A 209 9.01 -1.36 3.15
N GLY A 210 8.01 -0.49 2.92
CA GLY A 210 7.32 -0.40 1.64
C GLY A 210 8.30 -0.18 0.49
N ARG A 211 9.20 0.80 0.62
CA ARG A 211 10.22 1.09 -0.39
C ARG A 211 11.17 -0.08 -0.63
N LEU A 212 11.64 -0.73 0.43
CA LEU A 212 12.56 -1.85 0.34
C LEU A 212 11.91 -3.09 -0.28
N LEU A 213 10.61 -3.26 -0.13
CA LEU A 213 9.85 -4.32 -0.76
C LEU A 213 9.50 -4.02 -2.22
N GLY A 214 9.61 -2.76 -2.65
CA GLY A 214 9.35 -2.33 -4.02
C GLY A 214 8.01 -1.63 -4.22
N TYR A 215 7.22 -1.41 -3.15
CA TYR A 215 6.02 -0.58 -3.21
C TYR A 215 6.39 0.90 -3.35
N THR A 216 5.58 1.62 -4.10
CA THR A 216 5.80 3.04 -4.41
C THR A 216 4.78 3.95 -3.72
N ASN A 217 3.66 3.37 -3.26
CA ASN A 217 2.55 4.10 -2.67
C ASN A 217 1.89 3.25 -1.57
N VAL A 218 1.50 3.90 -0.47
CA VAL A 218 0.85 3.23 0.67
C VAL A 218 -0.44 3.97 1.04
N TYR A 219 -1.54 3.22 1.14
CA TYR A 219 -2.87 3.72 1.45
C TYR A 219 -3.03 4.02 2.95
N ALA A 220 -2.32 5.02 3.40
CA ALA A 220 -2.32 5.58 4.75
C ALA A 220 -1.84 7.05 4.71
N PRO A 221 -2.11 7.83 5.78
CA PRO A 221 -2.95 7.55 6.95
C PRO A 221 -4.43 7.55 6.65
N ILE A 222 -5.22 6.85 7.50
CA ILE A 222 -6.67 6.93 7.48
C ILE A 222 -7.09 8.17 8.26
N LEU A 223 -7.79 9.10 7.59
CA LEU A 223 -8.20 10.40 8.15
C LEU A 223 -9.68 10.45 8.52
N ASP A 224 -10.34 9.31 8.48
CA ASP A 224 -11.71 9.22 8.99
C ASP A 224 -11.74 9.54 10.48
N VAL A 225 -12.75 10.30 10.89
CA VAL A 225 -12.99 10.66 12.30
C VAL A 225 -14.03 9.70 12.86
N GLY A 226 -13.71 8.98 13.92
CA GLY A 226 -14.60 8.00 14.52
C GLY A 226 -15.84 8.62 15.12
N ARG A 227 -16.99 8.52 14.45
CA ARG A 227 -18.26 9.09 14.92
C ARG A 227 -19.26 8.04 15.36
N ASP A 228 -19.22 6.87 14.77
CA ASP A 228 -20.11 5.76 15.10
C ASP A 228 -19.30 4.46 15.30
N GLN A 229 -19.24 3.98 16.55
CA GLN A 229 -18.49 2.77 16.90
C GLN A 229 -19.09 1.48 16.29
N ARG A 230 -20.27 1.54 15.71
CA ARG A 230 -20.86 0.43 14.96
C ARG A 230 -20.26 0.28 13.57
N TRP A 231 -19.52 1.27 13.11
CA TRP A 231 -18.82 1.18 11.83
C TRP A 231 -17.73 0.10 11.89
N GLY A 232 -17.78 -0.87 10.97
CA GLY A 232 -16.92 -2.07 11.01
C GLY A 232 -15.43 -1.83 10.79
N ARG A 233 -15.03 -0.59 10.40
CA ARG A 233 -13.63 -0.17 10.23
C ARG A 233 -13.19 0.82 11.31
N TYR A 234 -13.88 0.87 12.43
CA TYR A 234 -13.57 1.83 13.50
C TYR A 234 -12.15 1.67 14.07
N GLU A 235 -11.57 0.48 14.00
CA GLU A 235 -10.19 0.23 14.42
C GLU A 235 -9.14 0.96 13.58
N GLU A 236 -9.50 1.38 12.37
CA GLU A 236 -8.60 2.02 11.44
C GLU A 236 -8.42 3.53 11.70
N VAL A 237 -9.23 4.15 12.55
CA VAL A 237 -9.16 5.59 12.84
C VAL A 237 -8.31 5.90 14.07
N TYR A 238 -7.71 7.08 14.13
CA TYR A 238 -6.95 7.51 15.31
C TYR A 238 -7.84 7.87 16.52
N GLY A 239 -9.14 8.06 16.31
CA GLY A 239 -10.10 8.39 17.36
C GLY A 239 -11.23 9.31 16.89
N GLU A 240 -11.93 9.90 17.86
CA GLU A 240 -13.13 10.71 17.66
C GLU A 240 -12.85 12.22 17.50
N SER A 241 -11.63 12.67 17.85
CA SER A 241 -11.24 14.06 17.77
C SER A 241 -10.65 14.38 16.40
N PRO A 242 -11.26 15.31 15.63
CA PRO A 242 -10.68 15.77 14.37
C PRO A 242 -9.25 16.32 14.53
N TYR A 243 -8.99 16.98 15.65
CA TYR A 243 -7.66 17.50 15.96
C TYR A 243 -6.64 16.38 16.14
N LEU A 244 -6.95 15.34 16.92
CA LEU A 244 -6.07 14.20 17.13
C LEU A 244 -5.80 13.47 15.81
N VAL A 245 -6.84 13.23 15.00
CA VAL A 245 -6.71 12.60 13.69
C VAL A 245 -5.78 13.41 12.79
N ALA A 246 -5.91 14.75 12.80
CA ALA A 246 -5.04 15.62 12.03
C ALA A 246 -3.57 15.52 12.50
N GLU A 247 -3.33 15.67 13.81
CA GLU A 247 -1.98 15.67 14.38
C GLU A 247 -1.22 14.36 14.10
N LEU A 248 -1.90 13.23 14.31
CA LEU A 248 -1.27 11.92 14.09
C LEU A 248 -1.20 11.57 12.59
N GLY A 249 -2.19 11.97 11.81
CA GLY A 249 -2.17 11.81 10.36
C GLY A 249 -1.01 12.57 9.70
N ILE A 250 -0.74 13.80 10.14
CA ILE A 250 0.41 14.60 9.68
C ILE A 250 1.72 13.85 9.93
N GLU A 251 1.89 13.34 11.15
CA GLU A 251 3.15 12.67 11.51
C GLU A 251 3.33 11.33 10.79
N MET A 252 2.25 10.57 10.62
CA MET A 252 2.29 9.32 9.85
C MET A 252 2.68 9.59 8.39
N ALA A 253 2.03 10.54 7.74
CA ALA A 253 2.31 10.89 6.35
C ALA A 253 3.75 11.42 6.17
N LYS A 254 4.21 12.32 7.05
CA LYS A 254 5.59 12.81 7.03
C LYS A 254 6.60 11.67 7.20
N GLY A 255 6.34 10.76 8.15
CA GLY A 255 7.19 9.59 8.37
C GLY A 255 7.30 8.74 7.10
N MET A 256 6.18 8.40 6.48
CA MET A 256 6.14 7.57 5.29
C MET A 256 6.85 8.21 4.08
N GLN A 257 6.70 9.52 3.92
CA GLN A 257 7.29 10.26 2.79
C GLN A 257 8.74 10.73 3.03
N THR A 258 9.30 10.47 4.22
CA THR A 258 10.70 10.82 4.52
C THR A 258 11.64 10.22 3.47
N ASP A 259 12.58 11.02 2.98
CA ASP A 259 13.57 10.62 1.97
C ASP A 259 12.95 10.03 0.68
N HIS A 260 11.75 10.47 0.33
CA HIS A 260 11.00 9.97 -0.84
C HIS A 260 10.82 8.45 -0.84
N GLN A 261 10.55 7.86 0.32
CA GLN A 261 10.41 6.41 0.46
C GLN A 261 9.21 5.90 -0.33
N VAL A 262 8.00 6.35 0.03
CA VAL A 262 6.75 6.03 -0.65
C VAL A 262 5.84 7.25 -0.70
N ALA A 263 4.89 7.27 -1.62
CA ALA A 263 3.78 8.20 -1.57
C ALA A 263 2.83 7.83 -0.44
N ALA A 264 2.35 8.81 0.33
CA ALA A 264 1.25 8.63 1.27
C ALA A 264 -0.06 8.96 0.56
N THR A 265 -0.95 7.98 0.45
CA THR A 265 -2.32 8.17 -0.07
C THR A 265 -3.30 8.09 1.09
N SER A 266 -3.69 9.24 1.59
CA SER A 266 -4.66 9.30 2.69
C SER A 266 -6.06 8.89 2.24
N LYS A 267 -6.85 8.29 3.16
CA LYS A 267 -8.19 7.77 2.90
C LYS A 267 -9.11 7.96 4.10
N HIS A 268 -10.40 7.95 3.97
CA HIS A 268 -11.22 7.94 2.77
C HIS A 268 -11.90 9.33 2.62
N TYR A 269 -11.74 10.00 1.50
CA TYR A 269 -12.29 11.32 1.30
C TYR A 269 -13.71 11.17 0.74
N ILE A 270 -14.80 11.38 1.53
CA ILE A 270 -14.83 11.94 2.88
C ILE A 270 -16.03 11.36 3.65
N ALA A 271 -15.92 11.37 4.98
CA ALA A 271 -17.02 11.06 5.89
C ALA A 271 -17.49 9.58 5.91
N TYR A 272 -16.66 8.66 5.48
CA TYR A 272 -16.97 7.24 5.45
C TYR A 272 -17.29 6.65 6.84
N SER A 273 -16.63 7.14 7.88
CA SER A 273 -16.83 6.70 9.27
C SER A 273 -18.17 7.11 9.89
N ASN A 274 -18.96 7.91 9.21
CA ASN A 274 -20.31 8.26 9.65
C ASN A 274 -21.40 7.35 9.06
N ASN A 275 -20.99 6.26 8.45
CA ASN A 275 -21.89 5.29 7.85
C ASN A 275 -22.60 4.45 8.91
N LYS A 276 -23.92 4.54 8.97
CA LYS A 276 -24.78 3.83 9.93
C LYS A 276 -24.97 2.34 9.59
N GLY A 277 -24.43 1.87 8.51
CA GLY A 277 -24.76 0.57 7.92
C GLY A 277 -23.69 -0.50 8.02
N GLY A 278 -22.73 -0.42 8.91
CA GLY A 278 -21.68 -1.42 9.05
C GLY A 278 -20.52 -1.20 8.06
N ARG A 279 -19.80 -2.26 7.73
CA ARG A 279 -18.61 -2.18 6.87
C ARG A 279 -18.99 -2.06 5.38
N GLU A 280 -18.20 -2.61 4.53
CA GLU A 280 -18.24 -2.44 3.06
C GLU A 280 -19.56 -2.85 2.40
N GLY A 281 -20.29 -3.81 2.95
CA GLY A 281 -21.59 -4.22 2.42
C GLY A 281 -22.65 -3.14 2.45
N MET A 282 -22.52 -2.20 3.39
CA MET A 282 -23.40 -1.05 3.55
C MET A 282 -22.66 0.28 3.34
N ALA A 283 -21.51 0.23 2.68
CA ALA A 283 -20.62 1.37 2.54
C ALA A 283 -21.21 2.53 1.72
N ARG A 284 -22.08 2.20 0.78
CA ARG A 284 -22.67 3.18 -0.15
C ARG A 284 -23.96 3.78 0.39
N VAL A 285 -23.86 4.35 1.56
CA VAL A 285 -24.98 4.98 2.25
C VAL A 285 -24.69 6.47 2.37
N ASP A 286 -25.61 7.32 1.96
CA ASP A 286 -25.53 8.74 2.23
C ASP A 286 -25.50 8.96 3.76
N PRO A 287 -24.42 9.51 4.31
CA PRO A 287 -24.28 9.75 5.74
C PRO A 287 -25.25 10.84 6.27
N GLN A 288 -25.95 11.54 5.41
CA GLN A 288 -26.96 12.57 5.73
C GLN A 288 -26.43 13.60 6.73
N MET A 289 -25.31 14.20 6.42
CA MET A 289 -24.69 15.23 7.27
C MET A 289 -24.95 16.63 6.74
N SER A 290 -24.99 17.58 7.66
CA SER A 290 -25.03 18.98 7.26
C SER A 290 -23.66 19.41 6.67
N PRO A 291 -23.63 20.36 5.72
CA PRO A 291 -22.37 20.92 5.23
C PRO A 291 -21.45 21.44 6.34
N ARG A 292 -22.05 22.00 7.40
CA ARG A 292 -21.29 22.47 8.56
C ARG A 292 -20.59 21.33 9.30
N GLU A 293 -21.26 20.22 9.51
CA GLU A 293 -20.67 19.03 10.16
C GLU A 293 -19.54 18.44 9.31
N VAL A 294 -19.74 18.31 8.02
CA VAL A 294 -18.72 17.87 7.08
C VAL A 294 -17.47 18.74 7.19
N GLU A 295 -17.66 20.07 7.14
CA GLU A 295 -16.55 21.03 7.16
C GLU A 295 -15.79 21.04 8.50
N MET A 296 -16.52 21.03 9.62
CA MET A 296 -15.91 21.16 10.95
C MET A 296 -15.27 19.88 11.46
N ILE A 297 -15.79 18.72 11.08
CA ILE A 297 -15.34 17.43 11.61
C ILE A 297 -14.52 16.68 10.59
N HIS A 298 -15.07 16.43 9.42
CA HIS A 298 -14.47 15.52 8.46
C HIS A 298 -13.44 16.19 7.53
N VAL A 299 -13.68 17.42 7.11
CA VAL A 299 -12.72 18.16 6.25
C VAL A 299 -11.50 18.67 7.03
N TYR A 300 -11.68 18.95 8.33
CA TYR A 300 -10.61 19.54 9.14
C TYR A 300 -9.27 18.74 9.11
N PRO A 301 -9.25 17.42 9.35
CA PRO A 301 -8.01 16.64 9.25
C PRO A 301 -7.37 16.71 7.86
N TRP A 302 -8.18 16.68 6.82
CA TRP A 302 -7.71 16.71 5.43
C TRP A 302 -7.01 18.03 5.10
N LYS A 303 -7.60 19.16 5.43
CA LYS A 303 -6.98 20.48 5.24
C LYS A 303 -5.60 20.56 5.91
N ARG A 304 -5.50 20.03 7.13
CA ARG A 304 -4.25 20.02 7.88
C ARG A 304 -3.21 19.11 7.24
N VAL A 305 -3.57 17.86 6.97
CA VAL A 305 -2.63 16.86 6.44
C VAL A 305 -2.15 17.24 5.03
N ILE A 306 -3.02 17.69 4.15
CA ILE A 306 -2.63 18.16 2.82
C ILE A 306 -1.64 19.33 2.94
N LYS A 307 -1.95 20.33 3.76
CA LYS A 307 -1.14 21.54 3.89
C LYS A 307 0.19 21.31 4.61
N GLU A 308 0.20 20.47 5.63
CA GLU A 308 1.33 20.38 6.57
C GLU A 308 2.21 19.15 6.34
N ALA A 309 1.68 18.09 5.75
CA ALA A 309 2.45 16.90 5.38
C ALA A 309 2.69 16.77 3.88
N GLY A 310 1.96 17.50 3.04
CA GLY A 310 2.13 17.44 1.58
C GLY A 310 1.89 16.05 1.03
N ILE A 311 0.78 15.39 1.42
CA ILE A 311 0.43 14.06 0.92
C ILE A 311 0.31 14.06 -0.61
N LEU A 312 0.74 12.97 -1.22
CA LEU A 312 0.81 12.85 -2.68
C LEU A 312 -0.44 12.20 -3.29
N GLY A 313 -1.22 11.49 -2.48
CA GLY A 313 -2.43 10.80 -2.93
C GLY A 313 -3.62 10.99 -2.00
N VAL A 314 -4.81 10.90 -2.59
CA VAL A 314 -6.10 10.91 -1.88
C VAL A 314 -6.99 9.83 -2.45
N MET A 315 -7.46 8.93 -1.59
CA MET A 315 -8.46 7.94 -1.96
C MET A 315 -9.86 8.46 -1.64
N SER A 316 -10.74 8.47 -2.64
CA SER A 316 -12.15 8.84 -2.44
C SER A 316 -12.86 7.84 -1.54
N SER A 317 -13.92 8.30 -0.88
CA SER A 317 -14.75 7.46 -0.02
C SER A 317 -15.67 6.54 -0.82
N TYR A 318 -16.23 5.55 -0.14
CA TYR A 318 -17.17 4.59 -0.72
C TYR A 318 -18.63 5.06 -0.65
N ASN A 319 -18.95 6.09 0.13
CA ASN A 319 -20.29 6.68 0.31
C ASN A 319 -20.57 7.80 -0.68
#